data_9891a0ad3eed39a8b0d2fabf38b22ceb
#
_entry.id   9891a0ad3eed39a8b0d2fabf38b22ceb
#
_cell.length_a   1.000
_cell.length_b   1.000
_cell.length_c   1.000
_cell.angle_alpha   90.00
_cell.angle_beta   90.00
_cell.angle_gamma   90.00
#
_symmetry.space_group_name_H-M   'P 1'
#
loop_
_entity.id
_entity.type
_entity.pdbx_description
1 polymer ?
#
loop_
_entity_poly.entity_id
_entity_poly.type
_entity_poly.pdbx_seq_one_letter_code
_entity_poly.pdbx_strand_id
1 'polypeptide(L)'
;MKFKRLAAAVMAATMCGSLFVGCGNAKKDDTAAGEEKITATIKVWGCAEDQADENGKWLQTMCDQFNSEHPDWDLTFEYGVCSEQDAGKIVPQDPENSGDVYFFANDQLQTLVDANAIAKLGGDTADYVKKTNSDAIVDSVSVDGAVYGVPFTTNTWFMYYDKSKFTDSDVKSLDKMLQKDKVAFNITEGWYMSSFFLANGCTYFGKDGKDNSAGVDISGDKGTQATQAMVSLVNNPNFVNDLQGVGIAGLRDGSVGAYFSGSWDYKSVKEILGDKFGAVSLPTVKIGGKDKQMLAFAGSKAIAVNPNCKYQQVAVALAKYLGSKDAQKKHYELRGVIPCNTELLATDEVKKDALV
;
A
#
# COMPACT_ATOMS: atom_id res chain seq x y z
N MET A 1 51.34 -22.29 34.57
CA MET A 1 50.76 -21.72 35.79
C MET A 1 49.29 -21.56 35.54
N LYS A 2 48.46 -22.48 35.85
CA LYS A 2 47.74 -22.84 37.10
C LYS A 2 46.81 -21.74 37.60
N PHE A 3 45.49 -22.07 37.52
CA PHE A 3 44.39 -21.79 38.44
C PHE A 3 43.62 -20.46 38.21
N LYS A 4 42.31 -20.33 38.29
CA LYS A 4 41.23 -21.18 38.88
C LYS A 4 39.88 -20.85 38.26
N ARG A 5 39.03 -21.86 38.13
CA ARG A 5 37.58 -21.79 37.96
C ARG A 5 36.94 -21.24 39.24
N LEU A 6 35.90 -20.41 39.11
CA LEU A 6 34.88 -20.34 40.16
C LEU A 6 33.49 -20.30 39.51
N ALA A 7 32.70 -21.29 39.89
CA ALA A 7 31.30 -21.41 39.63
C ALA A 7 30.53 -20.73 40.79
N ALA A 8 29.40 -20.12 40.49
CA ALA A 8 28.33 -19.83 41.46
C ALA A 8 27.03 -19.69 40.64
N ALA A 9 26.21 -20.66 40.65
CA ALA A 9 25.15 -21.02 41.58
C ALA A 9 23.84 -20.35 41.27
N VAL A 10 22.95 -21.17 40.74
CA VAL A 10 21.50 -21.07 40.56
C VAL A 10 20.82 -20.64 41.87
N MET A 11 19.86 -19.70 41.77
CA MET A 11 18.76 -19.57 42.74
C MET A 11 17.44 -19.50 42.02
N ALA A 12 16.78 -20.64 41.98
CA ALA A 12 15.36 -20.79 41.72
C ALA A 12 14.59 -20.33 42.97
N ALA A 13 13.70 -19.38 42.83
CA ALA A 13 12.73 -19.06 43.89
C ALA A 13 11.35 -19.51 43.41
N THR A 14 10.98 -20.69 43.88
CA THR A 14 9.62 -21.24 43.87
C THR A 14 8.81 -20.50 44.92
N MET A 15 7.70 -19.86 44.56
CA MET A 15 6.68 -19.45 45.52
C MET A 15 5.43 -20.31 45.32
N CYS A 16 5.26 -21.19 46.32
CA CYS A 16 4.10 -22.04 46.54
C CYS A 16 2.87 -21.21 46.96
N GLY A 17 1.75 -21.68 46.49
CA GLY A 17 0.43 -21.18 46.83
C GLY A 17 0.06 -21.30 48.32
N SER A 18 -0.87 -20.48 48.70
CA SER A 18 -1.65 -20.65 49.93
C SER A 18 -3.14 -20.65 49.55
N LEU A 19 -3.69 -21.84 49.59
CA LEU A 19 -5.12 -22.08 49.61
C LEU A 19 -5.67 -21.65 50.97
N PHE A 20 -6.53 -20.68 51.01
CA PHE A 20 -7.46 -20.47 52.12
C PHE A 20 -8.86 -20.92 51.70
N VAL A 21 -9.27 -22.07 52.26
CA VAL A 21 -10.67 -22.47 52.26
C VAL A 21 -11.37 -21.72 53.38
N GLY A 22 -12.31 -20.87 53.03
CA GLY A 22 -13.22 -20.23 53.94
C GLY A 22 -14.67 -20.49 53.48
N CYS A 23 -15.34 -21.43 54.13
CA CYS A 23 -16.78 -21.59 54.00
C CYS A 23 -17.50 -20.35 54.55
N GLY A 24 -18.20 -19.60 53.76
CA GLY A 24 -19.12 -18.55 54.15
C GLY A 24 -20.17 -18.37 53.09
N ASN A 25 -21.41 -18.69 53.47
CA ASN A 25 -22.63 -18.54 52.66
C ASN A 25 -22.79 -17.05 52.27
N ALA A 26 -22.51 -16.72 51.02
CA ALA A 26 -22.84 -15.41 50.46
C ALA A 26 -23.60 -15.58 49.14
N LYS A 27 -24.70 -14.85 49.09
CA LYS A 27 -25.65 -14.75 47.98
C LYS A 27 -24.93 -14.58 46.65
N LYS A 28 -25.39 -15.27 45.62
CA LYS A 28 -25.11 -14.92 44.23
C LYS A 28 -25.56 -13.50 43.95
N ASP A 29 -24.63 -12.56 43.95
CA ASP A 29 -24.75 -11.33 43.20
C ASP A 29 -24.21 -11.64 41.80
N ASP A 30 -25.12 -11.82 40.88
CA ASP A 30 -24.85 -11.73 39.45
C ASP A 30 -24.52 -10.26 39.11
N THR A 31 -23.32 -9.82 39.48
CA THR A 31 -22.72 -8.65 38.84
C THR A 31 -22.16 -9.15 37.51
N ALA A 32 -22.95 -8.97 36.44
CA ALA A 32 -22.39 -8.91 35.11
C ALA A 32 -21.16 -8.00 35.17
N ALA A 33 -19.97 -8.53 34.86
CA ALA A 33 -18.79 -7.73 34.66
C ALA A 33 -19.17 -6.76 33.50
N GLY A 34 -19.48 -5.52 33.86
CA GLY A 34 -19.65 -4.46 32.87
C GLY A 34 -18.36 -4.37 32.10
N GLU A 35 -18.44 -4.52 30.78
CA GLU A 35 -17.29 -4.29 29.91
C GLU A 35 -16.81 -2.86 30.19
N GLU A 36 -15.53 -2.73 30.55
CA GLU A 36 -14.93 -1.47 30.93
C GLU A 36 -14.94 -0.55 29.70
N LYS A 37 -15.66 0.58 29.78
CA LYS A 37 -15.77 1.52 28.66
C LYS A 37 -14.38 2.06 28.31
N ILE A 38 -13.93 1.82 27.07
CA ILE A 38 -12.65 2.32 26.57
C ILE A 38 -12.84 3.78 26.12
N THR A 39 -12.12 4.71 26.75
CA THR A 39 -11.99 6.10 26.28
C THR A 39 -10.60 6.30 25.72
N ALA A 40 -10.48 6.62 24.43
CA ALA A 40 -9.20 6.73 23.76
C ALA A 40 -9.17 7.84 22.69
N THR A 41 -8.04 8.51 22.58
CA THR A 41 -7.70 9.33 21.41
C THR A 41 -6.75 8.54 20.54
N ILE A 42 -7.08 8.38 19.25
CA ILE A 42 -6.32 7.63 18.26
C ILE A 42 -5.86 8.59 17.16
N LYS A 43 -4.56 8.64 16.92
CA LYS A 43 -3.98 9.39 15.82
C LYS A 43 -4.04 8.55 14.55
N VAL A 44 -4.73 9.03 13.51
CA VAL A 44 -4.89 8.32 12.24
C VAL A 44 -4.27 9.15 11.12
N TRP A 45 -3.21 8.63 10.49
CA TRP A 45 -2.49 9.30 9.43
C TRP A 45 -2.76 8.64 8.07
N GLY A 46 -3.28 9.41 7.13
CA GLY A 46 -3.57 8.96 5.77
C GLY A 46 -3.22 10.02 4.73
N CYS A 47 -3.32 9.68 3.44
CA CYS A 47 -3.08 10.64 2.38
C CYS A 47 -4.09 11.81 2.41
N ALA A 48 -3.72 12.92 1.81
CA ALA A 48 -4.58 14.12 1.77
C ALA A 48 -5.87 13.87 1.00
N GLU A 49 -5.80 13.07 -0.05
CA GLU A 49 -6.93 12.74 -0.93
C GLU A 49 -8.05 11.98 -0.21
N ASP A 50 -7.71 11.08 0.73
CA ASP A 50 -8.69 10.32 1.51
C ASP A 50 -9.36 11.16 2.60
N GLN A 51 -8.82 12.35 2.86
CA GLN A 51 -9.32 13.33 3.82
C GLN A 51 -10.00 14.53 3.17
N ALA A 52 -9.96 14.63 1.84
CA ALA A 52 -10.49 15.77 1.09
C ALA A 52 -12.02 15.74 0.98
N ASP A 53 -12.65 16.91 1.03
CA ASP A 53 -14.13 17.09 0.91
C ASP A 53 -14.66 16.55 -0.42
N GLU A 54 -13.97 16.82 -1.52
CA GLU A 54 -14.32 16.36 -2.87
C GLU A 54 -14.30 14.84 -3.02
N ASN A 55 -13.61 14.13 -2.13
CA ASN A 55 -13.55 12.68 -2.06
C ASN A 55 -14.39 12.10 -0.91
N GLY A 56 -15.32 12.90 -0.36
CA GLY A 56 -16.27 12.49 0.67
C GLY A 56 -15.61 12.21 2.03
N LYS A 57 -14.39 12.70 2.28
CA LYS A 57 -13.65 12.48 3.54
C LYS A 57 -13.69 11.01 3.97
N TRP A 58 -13.28 10.14 3.06
CA TRP A 58 -13.40 8.69 3.28
C TRP A 58 -12.83 8.27 4.64
N LEU A 59 -11.64 8.75 5.00
CA LEU A 59 -10.97 8.36 6.24
C LEU A 59 -11.79 8.74 7.47
N GLN A 60 -12.24 10.00 7.55
CA GLN A 60 -13.05 10.49 8.67
C GLN A 60 -14.39 9.74 8.72
N THR A 61 -15.04 9.58 7.58
CA THR A 61 -16.32 8.86 7.48
C THR A 61 -16.22 7.43 8.01
N MET A 62 -15.15 6.72 7.66
CA MET A 62 -14.94 5.34 8.14
C MET A 62 -14.59 5.30 9.63
N CYS A 63 -13.81 6.24 10.13
CA CYS A 63 -13.51 6.33 11.57
C CYS A 63 -14.77 6.64 12.40
N ASP A 64 -15.61 7.57 11.94
CA ASP A 64 -16.87 7.91 12.61
C ASP A 64 -17.84 6.71 12.63
N GLN A 65 -17.90 5.98 11.51
CA GLN A 65 -18.73 4.76 11.42
C GLN A 65 -18.18 3.67 12.35
N PHE A 66 -16.87 3.45 12.38
CA PHE A 66 -16.21 2.53 13.31
C PHE A 66 -16.57 2.85 14.76
N ASN A 67 -16.50 4.12 15.16
CA ASN A 67 -16.88 4.55 16.52
C ASN A 67 -18.35 4.28 16.81
N SER A 68 -19.25 4.51 15.85
CA SER A 68 -20.68 4.22 16.01
C SER A 68 -21.02 2.73 16.15
N GLU A 69 -20.20 1.86 15.56
CA GLU A 69 -20.34 0.40 15.65
C GLU A 69 -19.78 -0.17 16.96
N HIS A 70 -19.06 0.64 17.75
CA HIS A 70 -18.50 0.26 19.04
C HIS A 70 -19.06 1.13 20.17
N PRO A 71 -20.33 0.95 20.57
CA PRO A 71 -21.02 1.82 21.53
C PRO A 71 -20.38 1.83 22.94
N ASP A 72 -19.59 0.81 23.27
CA ASP A 72 -18.84 0.71 24.53
C ASP A 72 -17.49 1.43 24.49
N TRP A 73 -17.12 1.99 23.34
CA TRP A 73 -15.90 2.79 23.16
C TRP A 73 -16.27 4.26 22.96
N ASP A 74 -15.49 5.14 23.58
CA ASP A 74 -15.61 6.58 23.46
C ASP A 74 -14.33 7.11 22.79
N LEU A 75 -14.33 7.10 21.45
CA LEU A 75 -13.15 7.37 20.66
C LEU A 75 -13.15 8.79 20.11
N THR A 76 -11.99 9.42 20.20
CA THR A 76 -11.68 10.67 19.50
C THR A 76 -10.57 10.37 18.49
N PHE A 77 -10.68 10.90 17.27
CA PHE A 77 -9.67 10.74 16.23
C PHE A 77 -8.95 12.04 15.95
N GLU A 78 -7.61 11.97 15.92
CA GLU A 78 -6.73 13.06 15.47
C GLU A 78 -6.15 12.69 14.13
N TYR A 79 -6.42 13.50 13.12
CA TYR A 79 -6.01 13.20 11.74
C TYR A 79 -4.73 13.91 11.37
N GLY A 80 -3.81 13.18 10.74
CA GLY A 80 -2.58 13.71 10.14
C GLY A 80 -2.47 13.34 8.66
N VAL A 81 -1.67 14.11 7.94
CA VAL A 81 -1.41 13.85 6.52
C VAL A 81 -0.04 13.18 6.37
N CYS A 82 -0.06 11.96 5.86
CA CYS A 82 1.12 11.20 5.47
C CYS A 82 0.76 10.35 4.25
N SER A 83 1.46 10.52 3.14
CA SER A 83 1.25 9.65 1.99
C SER A 83 1.78 8.25 2.28
N GLU A 84 1.21 7.23 1.62
CA GLU A 84 1.63 5.85 1.80
C GLU A 84 3.09 5.64 1.39
N GLN A 85 3.58 6.41 0.41
CA GLN A 85 4.97 6.35 -0.07
C GLN A 85 5.97 7.00 0.89
N ASP A 86 5.52 7.94 1.70
CA ASP A 86 6.38 8.66 2.65
C ASP A 86 6.42 8.01 4.03
N ALA A 87 5.53 7.04 4.31
CA ALA A 87 5.41 6.42 5.63
C ALA A 87 6.73 5.84 6.14
N GLY A 88 7.47 5.13 5.30
CA GLY A 88 8.77 4.55 5.64
C GLY A 88 9.86 5.58 5.92
N LYS A 89 9.68 6.82 5.47
CA LYS A 89 10.59 7.93 5.74
C LYS A 89 10.17 8.74 6.97
N ILE A 90 8.87 8.99 7.13
CA ILE A 90 8.36 9.92 8.13
C ILE A 90 8.17 9.23 9.49
N VAL A 91 7.49 8.07 9.51
CA VAL A 91 7.16 7.38 10.76
C VAL A 91 8.40 6.96 11.56
N PRO A 92 9.49 6.41 10.95
CA PRO A 92 10.69 6.05 11.68
C PRO A 92 11.46 7.22 12.30
N GLN A 93 11.21 8.46 11.90
CA GLN A 93 11.90 9.63 12.47
C GLN A 93 11.43 9.95 13.89
N ASP A 94 10.16 9.70 14.18
CA ASP A 94 9.57 9.89 15.51
C ASP A 94 8.37 8.94 15.71
N PRO A 95 8.65 7.63 15.93
CA PRO A 95 7.58 6.63 16.02
C PRO A 95 6.62 6.87 17.19
N GLU A 96 7.09 7.44 18.29
CA GLU A 96 6.26 7.69 19.50
C GLU A 96 5.22 8.79 19.28
N ASN A 97 5.51 9.77 18.42
CA ASN A 97 4.61 10.88 18.12
C ASN A 97 3.89 10.76 16.77
N SER A 98 4.19 9.73 16.00
CA SER A 98 3.54 9.42 14.73
C SER A 98 2.11 8.91 14.91
N GLY A 99 1.41 8.62 13.80
CA GLY A 99 0.07 8.03 13.82
C GLY A 99 0.04 6.68 14.55
N ASP A 100 -0.98 6.47 15.36
CA ASP A 100 -1.28 5.17 16.00
C ASP A 100 -1.70 4.14 14.95
N VAL A 101 -2.47 4.59 13.96
CA VAL A 101 -2.83 3.88 12.74
C VAL A 101 -2.40 4.75 11.57
N TYR A 102 -1.70 4.16 10.59
CA TYR A 102 -1.24 4.89 9.42
C TYR A 102 -1.21 4.00 8.18
N PHE A 103 -1.16 4.63 7.01
CA PHE A 103 -1.17 3.94 5.72
C PHE A 103 0.24 3.88 5.14
N PHE A 104 0.56 2.79 4.45
CA PHE A 104 1.86 2.61 3.80
C PHE A 104 1.74 1.84 2.48
N ALA A 105 2.65 2.09 1.55
CA ALA A 105 2.84 1.26 0.36
C ALA A 105 3.76 0.08 0.70
N ASN A 106 3.51 -1.08 0.11
CA ASN A 106 4.22 -2.33 0.45
C ASN A 106 5.74 -2.27 0.28
N ASP A 107 6.26 -1.43 -0.60
CA ASP A 107 7.70 -1.18 -0.77
C ASP A 107 8.35 -0.49 0.44
N GLN A 108 7.54 0.12 1.33
CA GLN A 108 8.00 0.72 2.59
C GLN A 108 8.06 -0.29 3.75
N LEU A 109 7.50 -1.49 3.58
CA LEU A 109 7.30 -2.45 4.67
C LEU A 109 8.60 -2.82 5.39
N GLN A 110 9.64 -3.19 4.65
CA GLN A 110 10.91 -3.61 5.25
C GLN A 110 11.55 -2.48 6.08
N THR A 111 11.51 -1.25 5.55
CA THR A 111 12.01 -0.06 6.26
C THR A 111 11.28 0.17 7.58
N LEU A 112 9.95 0.00 7.57
CA LEU A 112 9.13 0.15 8.77
C LEU A 112 9.40 -0.95 9.80
N VAL A 113 9.59 -2.19 9.34
CA VAL A 113 9.92 -3.33 10.21
C VAL A 113 11.30 -3.16 10.83
N ASP A 114 12.32 -2.82 10.05
CA ASP A 114 13.70 -2.62 10.52
C ASP A 114 13.79 -1.47 11.53
N ALA A 115 12.96 -0.44 11.37
CA ALA A 115 12.85 0.69 12.29
C ALA A 115 11.99 0.40 13.54
N ASN A 116 11.38 -0.80 13.64
CA ASN A 116 10.39 -1.12 14.68
C ASN A 116 9.26 -0.07 14.77
N ALA A 117 8.84 0.43 13.62
CA ALA A 117 7.81 1.45 13.47
C ALA A 117 6.42 0.88 13.14
N ILE A 118 6.33 -0.41 12.84
CA ILE A 118 5.11 -1.14 12.50
C ILE A 118 4.92 -2.37 13.39
N ALA A 119 3.73 -2.59 13.89
CA ALA A 119 3.41 -3.73 14.74
C ALA A 119 3.12 -4.99 13.91
N LYS A 120 3.60 -6.14 14.39
CA LYS A 120 3.20 -7.44 13.88
C LYS A 120 1.74 -7.70 14.24
N LEU A 121 0.93 -8.03 13.24
CA LEU A 121 -0.46 -8.43 13.43
C LEU A 121 -0.56 -9.93 13.68
N GLY A 122 -1.42 -10.32 14.62
CA GLY A 122 -1.63 -11.72 14.98
C GLY A 122 -3.10 -12.09 15.08
N GLY A 123 -3.38 -13.36 15.47
CA GLY A 123 -4.72 -13.87 15.71
C GLY A 123 -5.70 -13.56 14.59
N ASP A 124 -6.90 -13.16 14.96
CA ASP A 124 -8.02 -12.92 14.05
C ASP A 124 -7.72 -11.92 12.93
N THR A 125 -6.84 -10.94 13.18
CA THR A 125 -6.52 -9.93 12.16
C THR A 125 -5.62 -10.51 11.07
N ALA A 126 -4.58 -11.26 11.45
CA ALA A 126 -3.73 -11.95 10.47
C ALA A 126 -4.52 -13.01 9.67
N ASP A 127 -5.41 -13.74 10.33
CA ASP A 127 -6.27 -14.73 9.68
C ASP A 127 -7.27 -14.05 8.71
N TYR A 128 -7.82 -12.90 9.11
CA TYR A 128 -8.65 -12.07 8.24
C TYR A 128 -7.91 -11.66 6.96
N VAL A 129 -6.69 -11.13 7.08
CA VAL A 129 -5.86 -10.73 5.93
C VAL A 129 -5.63 -11.90 4.97
N LYS A 130 -5.24 -13.07 5.51
CA LYS A 130 -5.01 -14.28 4.71
C LYS A 130 -6.26 -14.82 4.02
N LYS A 131 -7.42 -14.69 4.66
CA LYS A 131 -8.69 -15.20 4.14
C LYS A 131 -9.28 -14.31 3.03
N THR A 132 -9.09 -13.00 3.13
CA THR A 132 -9.80 -12.02 2.29
C THR A 132 -8.99 -11.48 1.13
N ASN A 133 -7.72 -11.83 1.04
CA ASN A 133 -6.80 -11.37 0.00
C ASN A 133 -6.14 -12.52 -0.74
N SER A 134 -5.63 -12.28 -1.95
CA SER A 134 -4.81 -13.24 -2.66
C SER A 134 -3.44 -13.45 -2.00
N ASP A 135 -2.80 -14.59 -2.24
CA ASP A 135 -1.47 -14.90 -1.69
C ASP A 135 -0.44 -13.80 -2.00
N ALA A 136 -0.47 -13.24 -3.21
CA ALA A 136 0.44 -12.16 -3.62
C ALA A 136 0.23 -10.87 -2.79
N ILE A 137 -1.02 -10.55 -2.45
CA ILE A 137 -1.34 -9.40 -1.60
C ILE A 137 -0.94 -9.69 -0.15
N VAL A 138 -1.18 -10.90 0.35
CA VAL A 138 -0.74 -11.32 1.70
C VAL A 138 0.79 -11.26 1.81
N ASP A 139 1.51 -11.76 0.80
CA ASP A 139 2.97 -11.69 0.74
C ASP A 139 3.49 -10.23 0.78
N SER A 140 2.78 -9.31 0.08
CA SER A 140 3.18 -7.89 0.02
C SER A 140 3.13 -7.15 1.37
N VAL A 141 2.44 -7.69 2.36
CA VAL A 141 2.34 -7.14 3.73
C VAL A 141 2.95 -8.05 4.79
N SER A 142 3.77 -9.00 4.36
CA SER A 142 4.39 -10.01 5.23
C SER A 142 5.91 -9.97 5.15
N VAL A 143 6.57 -10.14 6.32
CA VAL A 143 8.01 -10.34 6.45
C VAL A 143 8.23 -11.60 7.29
N ASP A 144 9.06 -12.54 6.81
CA ASP A 144 9.33 -13.81 7.47
C ASP A 144 8.07 -14.59 7.89
N GLY A 145 7.03 -14.54 7.03
CA GLY A 145 5.75 -15.21 7.26
C GLY A 145 4.83 -14.54 8.29
N ALA A 146 5.23 -13.41 8.85
CA ALA A 146 4.41 -12.61 9.75
C ALA A 146 3.74 -11.46 9.00
N VAL A 147 2.45 -11.27 9.26
CA VAL A 147 1.65 -10.17 8.70
C VAL A 147 1.87 -8.89 9.50
N TYR A 148 2.07 -7.76 8.83
CA TYR A 148 2.29 -6.46 9.44
C TYR A 148 1.25 -5.40 9.05
N GLY A 149 0.54 -5.58 7.95
CA GLY A 149 -0.44 -4.61 7.48
C GLY A 149 -1.77 -5.26 7.08
N VAL A 150 -2.84 -4.47 7.11
CA VAL A 150 -4.14 -4.86 6.55
C VAL A 150 -4.28 -4.22 5.18
N PRO A 151 -4.23 -4.99 4.07
CA PRO A 151 -4.35 -4.44 2.72
C PRO A 151 -5.71 -3.78 2.49
N PHE A 152 -5.74 -2.66 1.75
CA PHE A 152 -7.01 -1.99 1.42
C PHE A 152 -7.14 -1.61 -0.06
N THR A 153 -6.04 -1.46 -0.80
CA THR A 153 -6.05 -1.24 -2.25
C THR A 153 -4.82 -1.86 -2.90
N THR A 154 -4.94 -2.20 -4.17
CA THR A 154 -3.78 -2.63 -4.98
C THR A 154 -2.82 -1.46 -5.21
N ASN A 155 -1.55 -1.76 -5.43
CA ASN A 155 -0.51 -0.79 -5.74
C ASN A 155 0.23 -1.23 -7.00
N THR A 156 -0.17 -0.68 -8.14
CA THR A 156 0.48 -0.86 -9.44
C THR A 156 0.17 0.32 -10.34
N TRP A 157 0.85 0.42 -11.47
CA TRP A 157 0.64 1.47 -12.44
C TRP A 157 0.44 0.91 -13.84
N PHE A 158 -0.23 1.69 -14.68
CA PHE A 158 -0.62 1.35 -16.03
C PHE A 158 -0.67 2.65 -16.87
N MET A 159 -1.40 2.68 -17.98
CA MET A 159 -1.42 3.84 -18.86
C MET A 159 -2.84 4.30 -19.13
N TYR A 160 -3.06 5.62 -18.93
CA TYR A 160 -4.21 6.35 -19.41
C TYR A 160 -3.93 6.99 -20.77
N TYR A 161 -4.94 7.12 -21.61
CA TYR A 161 -4.77 7.77 -22.92
C TYR A 161 -6.07 8.40 -23.44
N ASP A 162 -5.92 9.41 -24.30
CA ASP A 162 -7.01 10.03 -25.05
C ASP A 162 -7.29 9.19 -26.31
N LYS A 163 -8.47 8.55 -26.37
CA LYS A 163 -8.93 7.74 -27.52
C LYS A 163 -9.07 8.52 -28.82
N SER A 164 -9.13 9.86 -28.77
CA SER A 164 -9.14 10.68 -30.00
C SER A 164 -7.74 10.84 -30.58
N LYS A 165 -6.68 10.57 -29.83
CA LYS A 165 -5.28 10.71 -30.25
C LYS A 165 -4.61 9.38 -30.59
N PHE A 166 -5.01 8.31 -29.88
CA PHE A 166 -4.42 6.98 -30.03
C PHE A 166 -5.49 5.93 -30.28
N THR A 167 -5.20 5.01 -31.20
CA THR A 167 -6.00 3.81 -31.44
C THR A 167 -5.57 2.68 -30.50
N ASP A 168 -6.39 1.61 -30.37
CA ASP A 168 -6.06 0.40 -29.59
C ASP A 168 -4.78 -0.31 -30.09
N SER A 169 -4.38 -0.10 -31.34
CA SER A 169 -3.11 -0.64 -31.86
C SER A 169 -1.91 0.22 -31.49
N ASP A 170 -2.08 1.51 -31.36
CA ASP A 170 -1.01 2.44 -31.02
C ASP A 170 -0.56 2.24 -29.56
N VAL A 171 -1.54 2.13 -28.67
CA VAL A 171 -1.30 2.01 -27.22
C VAL A 171 -0.61 0.72 -26.80
N LYS A 172 -0.41 -0.21 -27.72
CA LYS A 172 0.39 -1.44 -27.50
C LYS A 172 1.90 -1.23 -27.64
N SER A 173 2.35 -0.08 -28.12
CA SER A 173 3.76 0.20 -28.33
C SER A 173 4.08 1.66 -28.01
N LEU A 174 4.95 1.86 -27.03
CA LEU A 174 5.43 3.20 -26.65
C LEU A 174 6.11 3.90 -27.82
N ASP A 175 6.90 3.17 -28.61
CA ASP A 175 7.57 3.71 -29.80
C ASP A 175 6.59 4.25 -30.85
N LYS A 176 5.44 3.56 -31.06
CA LYS A 176 4.40 4.04 -31.98
C LYS A 176 3.68 5.26 -31.44
N MET A 177 3.40 5.29 -30.15
CA MET A 177 2.74 6.43 -29.50
C MET A 177 3.59 7.69 -29.63
N LEU A 178 4.89 7.59 -29.34
CA LEU A 178 5.85 8.69 -29.46
C LEU A 178 6.05 9.22 -30.89
N GLN A 179 5.58 8.50 -31.92
CA GLN A 179 5.53 9.01 -33.29
C GLN A 179 4.29 9.86 -33.60
N LYS A 180 3.28 9.80 -32.72
CA LYS A 180 1.97 10.43 -32.96
C LYS A 180 1.72 11.64 -32.07
N ASP A 181 1.96 11.49 -30.75
CA ASP A 181 1.66 12.54 -29.77
C ASP A 181 2.54 12.38 -28.53
N LYS A 182 2.44 13.34 -27.62
CA LYS A 182 3.20 13.34 -26.38
C LYS A 182 2.70 12.31 -25.38
N VAL A 183 3.67 11.66 -24.75
CA VAL A 183 3.46 10.66 -23.70
C VAL A 183 4.20 11.09 -22.45
N ALA A 184 3.47 11.20 -21.34
CA ALA A 184 4.03 11.57 -20.04
C ALA A 184 4.34 10.33 -19.20
N PHE A 185 5.58 10.26 -18.68
CA PHE A 185 6.10 9.16 -17.93
C PHE A 185 7.14 9.65 -16.91
N ASN A 186 7.05 9.26 -15.63
CA ASN A 186 8.02 9.65 -14.62
C ASN A 186 9.25 8.74 -14.65
N ILE A 187 10.22 9.07 -15.51
CA ILE A 187 11.45 8.28 -15.65
C ILE A 187 12.45 8.50 -14.50
N THR A 188 12.22 9.46 -13.63
CA THR A 188 13.16 9.81 -12.54
C THR A 188 12.91 9.03 -11.26
N GLU A 189 11.79 8.35 -11.15
CA GLU A 189 11.48 7.47 -10.01
C GLU A 189 11.79 6.01 -10.32
N GLY A 190 12.46 5.35 -9.38
CA GLY A 190 12.78 3.92 -9.47
C GLY A 190 11.56 3.02 -9.66
N TRP A 191 10.41 3.40 -9.11
CA TRP A 191 9.13 2.71 -9.27
C TRP A 191 8.71 2.55 -10.73
N TYR A 192 8.85 3.61 -11.53
CA TYR A 192 8.52 3.61 -12.95
C TYR A 192 9.72 3.18 -13.83
N MET A 193 10.91 3.73 -13.56
CA MET A 193 12.12 3.48 -14.35
C MET A 193 12.51 2.00 -14.40
N SER A 194 12.28 1.26 -13.33
CA SER A 194 12.60 -0.17 -13.23
C SER A 194 11.93 -1.01 -14.32
N SER A 195 10.81 -0.55 -14.90
CA SER A 195 10.11 -1.28 -15.95
C SER A 195 10.96 -1.54 -17.19
N PHE A 196 11.91 -0.67 -17.51
CA PHE A 196 12.85 -0.87 -18.62
C PHE A 196 13.85 -1.99 -18.34
N PHE A 197 14.34 -2.04 -17.11
CA PHE A 197 15.28 -3.06 -16.67
C PHE A 197 14.58 -4.42 -16.56
N LEU A 198 13.40 -4.46 -15.96
CA LEU A 198 12.60 -5.68 -15.86
C LEU A 198 12.22 -6.22 -17.24
N ALA A 199 11.77 -5.36 -18.16
CA ALA A 199 11.44 -5.73 -19.54
C ALA A 199 12.62 -6.38 -20.27
N ASN A 200 13.85 -5.98 -19.97
CA ASN A 200 15.06 -6.56 -20.56
C ASN A 200 15.66 -7.72 -19.77
N GLY A 201 14.97 -8.20 -18.72
CA GLY A 201 15.37 -9.39 -17.95
C GLY A 201 16.46 -9.12 -16.91
N CYS A 202 16.57 -7.87 -16.44
CA CYS A 202 17.24 -7.54 -15.18
C CYS A 202 16.37 -7.99 -14.00
N THR A 203 16.94 -8.11 -12.81
CA THR A 203 16.21 -8.59 -11.64
C THR A 203 16.33 -7.61 -10.48
N TYR A 204 15.27 -7.54 -9.71
CA TYR A 204 15.19 -6.83 -8.45
C TYR A 204 14.80 -7.88 -7.40
N PHE A 205 15.62 -8.01 -6.36
CA PHE A 205 15.39 -8.94 -5.25
C PHE A 205 15.25 -10.41 -5.70
N GLY A 206 16.19 -10.85 -6.57
CA GLY A 206 16.22 -12.19 -7.11
C GLY A 206 15.27 -12.41 -8.28
N LYS A 207 15.10 -13.68 -8.66
CA LYS A 207 14.35 -14.09 -9.87
C LYS A 207 12.84 -13.80 -9.75
N ASP A 208 12.30 -13.94 -8.57
CA ASP A 208 10.87 -13.82 -8.24
C ASP A 208 10.53 -12.56 -7.40
N GLY A 209 11.52 -11.68 -7.19
CA GLY A 209 11.32 -10.41 -6.50
C GLY A 209 11.14 -10.54 -4.98
N LYS A 210 11.51 -11.67 -4.38
CA LYS A 210 11.27 -11.97 -2.95
C LYS A 210 12.54 -12.15 -2.12
N ASP A 211 13.71 -12.18 -2.76
CA ASP A 211 15.01 -12.35 -2.09
C ASP A 211 15.72 -11.01 -1.91
N ASN A 212 15.49 -10.36 -0.77
CA ASN A 212 16.13 -9.10 -0.43
C ASN A 212 17.67 -9.21 -0.43
N SER A 213 18.23 -10.39 -0.14
CA SER A 213 19.68 -10.59 -0.10
C SER A 213 20.31 -10.61 -1.50
N ALA A 214 19.53 -10.92 -2.53
CA ALA A 214 19.98 -10.88 -3.92
C ALA A 214 20.13 -9.43 -4.46
N GLY A 215 19.51 -8.45 -3.80
CA GLY A 215 19.60 -7.04 -4.19
C GLY A 215 19.10 -6.77 -5.61
N VAL A 216 19.71 -5.78 -6.26
CA VAL A 216 19.36 -5.31 -7.61
C VAL A 216 20.44 -5.71 -8.60
N ASP A 217 20.11 -6.49 -9.63
CA ASP A 217 21.00 -6.83 -10.74
C ASP A 217 20.52 -6.18 -12.05
N ILE A 218 21.06 -5.00 -12.31
CA ILE A 218 20.88 -4.22 -13.55
C ILE A 218 22.19 -4.09 -14.33
N SER A 219 23.14 -4.97 -14.07
CA SER A 219 24.48 -4.94 -14.66
C SER A 219 24.55 -5.55 -16.07
N GLY A 220 25.72 -5.38 -16.73
CA GLY A 220 26.04 -5.98 -18.01
C GLY A 220 25.21 -5.44 -19.18
N ASP A 221 25.16 -6.23 -20.25
CA ASP A 221 24.53 -5.86 -21.52
C ASP A 221 23.03 -5.56 -21.37
N LYS A 222 22.35 -6.29 -20.50
CA LYS A 222 20.91 -6.09 -20.25
C LYS A 222 20.63 -4.71 -19.67
N GLY A 223 21.37 -4.33 -18.64
CA GLY A 223 21.23 -3.00 -18.01
C GLY A 223 21.66 -1.89 -18.98
N THR A 224 22.76 -2.09 -19.72
CA THR A 224 23.24 -1.13 -20.72
C THR A 224 22.19 -0.87 -21.80
N GLN A 225 21.56 -1.91 -22.36
CA GLN A 225 20.52 -1.76 -23.38
C GLN A 225 19.26 -1.08 -22.83
N ALA A 226 18.84 -1.42 -21.60
CA ALA A 226 17.72 -0.75 -20.94
C ALA A 226 18.01 0.75 -20.73
N THR A 227 19.21 1.09 -20.26
CA THR A 227 19.64 2.49 -20.11
C THR A 227 19.67 3.22 -21.45
N GLN A 228 20.16 2.61 -22.52
CA GLN A 228 20.14 3.18 -23.86
C GLN A 228 18.72 3.47 -24.36
N ALA A 229 17.76 2.58 -24.06
CA ALA A 229 16.35 2.80 -24.40
C ALA A 229 15.78 3.99 -23.62
N MET A 230 16.10 4.14 -22.34
CA MET A 230 15.70 5.30 -21.54
C MET A 230 16.32 6.60 -22.06
N VAL A 231 17.61 6.59 -22.42
CA VAL A 231 18.28 7.76 -23.06
C VAL A 231 17.58 8.13 -24.37
N SER A 232 17.20 7.14 -25.19
CA SER A 232 16.46 7.37 -26.43
C SER A 232 15.08 7.98 -26.17
N LEU A 233 14.39 7.51 -25.10
CA LEU A 233 13.10 8.07 -24.69
C LEU A 233 13.23 9.53 -24.26
N VAL A 234 14.18 9.85 -23.39
CA VAL A 234 14.40 11.22 -22.86
C VAL A 234 14.73 12.21 -23.98
N ASN A 235 15.41 11.75 -25.04
CA ASN A 235 15.75 12.58 -26.20
C ASN A 235 14.62 12.68 -27.24
N ASN A 236 13.49 11.97 -27.04
CA ASN A 236 12.36 12.05 -27.96
C ASN A 236 11.53 13.33 -27.70
N PRO A 237 11.24 14.18 -28.71
CA PRO A 237 10.51 15.43 -28.51
C PRO A 237 9.06 15.24 -28.05
N ASN A 238 8.51 14.02 -28.21
CA ASN A 238 7.17 13.65 -27.74
C ASN A 238 7.20 12.95 -26.36
N PHE A 239 8.35 12.84 -25.72
CA PHE A 239 8.44 12.42 -24.34
C PHE A 239 8.29 13.61 -23.40
N VAL A 240 7.48 13.44 -22.35
CA VAL A 240 7.33 14.39 -21.24
C VAL A 240 7.69 13.68 -19.95
N ASN A 241 8.75 14.16 -19.29
CA ASN A 241 9.04 13.64 -17.94
C ASN A 241 8.00 14.18 -16.96
N ASP A 242 7.20 13.29 -16.38
CA ASP A 242 6.13 13.65 -15.46
C ASP A 242 6.68 14.00 -14.09
N LEU A 243 7.01 15.26 -13.90
CA LEU A 243 7.40 15.82 -12.62
C LEU A 243 6.27 16.70 -12.09
N GLN A 244 5.85 16.50 -10.85
CA GLN A 244 4.87 17.34 -10.15
C GLN A 244 3.52 17.52 -10.89
N GLY A 245 3.05 16.43 -11.53
CA GLY A 245 1.73 16.42 -12.18
C GLY A 245 1.66 17.08 -13.56
N VAL A 246 2.80 17.23 -14.24
CA VAL A 246 2.84 17.75 -15.62
C VAL A 246 2.02 16.86 -16.58
N GLY A 247 2.02 15.54 -16.38
CA GLY A 247 1.28 14.59 -17.20
C GLY A 247 -0.22 14.80 -17.13
N ILE A 248 -0.78 14.88 -15.93
CA ILE A 248 -2.23 15.10 -15.74
C ILE A 248 -2.66 16.52 -16.19
N ALA A 249 -1.82 17.52 -15.97
CA ALA A 249 -2.04 18.87 -16.48
C ALA A 249 -2.06 18.88 -18.01
N GLY A 250 -1.15 18.16 -18.65
CA GLY A 250 -1.06 18.04 -20.10
C GLY A 250 -2.22 17.23 -20.72
N LEU A 251 -2.79 16.25 -20.01
CA LEU A 251 -4.07 15.64 -20.43
C LEU A 251 -5.21 16.66 -20.42
N ARG A 252 -5.26 17.52 -19.40
CA ARG A 252 -6.32 18.54 -19.26
C ARG A 252 -6.29 19.60 -20.33
N ASP A 253 -5.12 20.10 -20.70
CA ASP A 253 -4.96 21.14 -21.74
C ASP A 253 -4.80 20.54 -23.15
N GLY A 254 -4.75 19.21 -23.27
CA GLY A 254 -4.61 18.49 -24.52
C GLY A 254 -3.18 18.46 -25.09
N SER A 255 -2.18 18.94 -24.36
CA SER A 255 -0.78 18.90 -24.80
C SER A 255 -0.12 17.53 -24.65
N VAL A 256 -0.71 16.62 -23.87
CA VAL A 256 -0.29 15.23 -23.67
C VAL A 256 -1.43 14.31 -24.11
N GLY A 257 -1.11 13.24 -24.82
CA GLY A 257 -2.11 12.26 -25.28
C GLY A 257 -2.16 10.99 -24.43
N ALA A 258 -1.08 10.67 -23.69
CA ALA A 258 -1.06 9.52 -22.79
C ALA A 258 -0.23 9.81 -21.54
N TYR A 259 -0.65 9.19 -20.44
CA TYR A 259 -0.10 9.41 -19.10
C TYR A 259 0.01 8.09 -18.34
N PHE A 260 1.20 7.80 -17.84
CA PHE A 260 1.44 6.62 -17.01
C PHE A 260 1.22 6.96 -15.56
N SER A 261 0.28 6.29 -14.92
CA SER A 261 -0.07 6.43 -13.51
C SER A 261 -0.85 5.22 -13.02
N GLY A 262 -1.31 5.23 -11.78
CA GLY A 262 -2.10 4.17 -11.18
C GLY A 262 -3.57 4.56 -10.95
N SER A 263 -4.31 3.70 -10.24
CA SER A 263 -5.72 3.92 -9.93
C SER A 263 -6.00 5.17 -9.09
N TRP A 264 -4.99 5.71 -8.41
CA TRP A 264 -5.11 6.94 -7.62
C TRP A 264 -5.49 8.18 -8.44
N ASP A 265 -5.16 8.22 -9.74
CA ASP A 265 -5.53 9.32 -10.65
C ASP A 265 -6.80 9.05 -11.47
N TYR A 266 -7.45 7.88 -11.31
CA TYR A 266 -8.57 7.46 -12.13
C TYR A 266 -9.68 8.50 -12.21
N LYS A 267 -10.15 8.99 -11.06
CA LYS A 267 -11.26 9.95 -11.01
C LYS A 267 -10.92 11.23 -11.77
N SER A 268 -9.75 11.81 -11.50
CA SER A 268 -9.30 13.02 -12.16
C SER A 268 -9.10 12.83 -13.66
N VAL A 269 -8.49 11.74 -14.09
CA VAL A 269 -8.28 11.46 -15.52
C VAL A 269 -9.61 11.18 -16.24
N LYS A 270 -10.52 10.46 -15.58
CA LYS A 270 -11.86 10.20 -16.10
C LYS A 270 -12.66 11.49 -16.31
N GLU A 271 -12.59 12.42 -15.36
CA GLU A 271 -13.24 13.74 -15.47
C GLU A 271 -12.62 14.59 -16.59
N ILE A 272 -11.29 14.56 -16.73
CA ILE A 272 -10.57 15.29 -17.76
C ILE A 272 -10.91 14.79 -19.16
N LEU A 273 -10.88 13.48 -19.38
CA LEU A 273 -11.02 12.89 -20.71
C LEU A 273 -12.47 12.59 -21.11
N GLY A 274 -13.39 12.43 -20.15
CA GLY A 274 -14.80 12.12 -20.41
C GLY A 274 -14.97 10.91 -21.34
N ASP A 275 -15.66 11.07 -22.46
CA ASP A 275 -15.92 10.01 -23.44
C ASP A 275 -14.64 9.53 -24.18
N LYS A 276 -13.58 10.32 -24.15
CA LYS A 276 -12.28 9.96 -24.75
C LYS A 276 -11.41 9.11 -23.82
N PHE A 277 -11.85 8.85 -22.60
CA PHE A 277 -11.10 8.10 -21.60
C PHE A 277 -10.73 6.71 -22.11
N GLY A 278 -9.43 6.39 -22.04
CA GLY A 278 -8.87 5.06 -22.24
C GLY A 278 -7.92 4.70 -21.08
N ALA A 279 -7.97 3.44 -20.66
CA ALA A 279 -7.00 2.86 -19.75
C ALA A 279 -6.55 1.51 -20.34
N VAL A 280 -5.27 1.18 -20.21
CA VAL A 280 -4.70 -0.04 -20.78
C VAL A 280 -3.44 -0.44 -20.01
N SER A 281 -3.13 -1.75 -20.02
CA SER A 281 -1.87 -2.28 -19.49
C SER A 281 -0.65 -1.64 -20.18
N LEU A 282 0.52 -1.77 -19.56
CA LEU A 282 1.76 -1.21 -20.09
C LEU A 282 2.06 -1.67 -21.52
N PRO A 283 2.56 -0.77 -22.39
CA PRO A 283 2.91 -1.10 -23.77
C PRO A 283 4.22 -1.91 -23.87
N THR A 284 4.57 -2.33 -25.05
CA THR A 284 5.93 -2.72 -25.39
C THR A 284 6.81 -1.49 -25.61
N VAL A 285 8.11 -1.66 -25.37
CA VAL A 285 9.16 -0.67 -25.69
C VAL A 285 10.31 -1.35 -26.41
N LYS A 286 10.96 -0.68 -27.33
CA LYS A 286 12.11 -1.22 -28.07
C LYS A 286 13.38 -1.15 -27.25
N ILE A 287 13.94 -2.33 -26.86
CA ILE A 287 15.19 -2.46 -26.13
C ILE A 287 16.10 -3.42 -26.88
N GLY A 288 17.33 -3.00 -27.20
CA GLY A 288 18.27 -3.82 -27.96
C GLY A 288 17.73 -4.24 -29.35
N GLY A 289 16.92 -3.40 -29.99
CA GLY A 289 16.31 -3.64 -31.28
C GLY A 289 15.09 -4.59 -31.28
N LYS A 290 14.64 -5.04 -30.11
CA LYS A 290 13.49 -5.95 -29.95
C LYS A 290 12.39 -5.29 -29.14
N ASP A 291 11.14 -5.58 -29.49
CA ASP A 291 9.99 -5.14 -28.69
C ASP A 291 9.93 -5.98 -27.39
N LYS A 292 9.93 -5.29 -26.26
CA LYS A 292 9.92 -5.87 -24.92
C LYS A 292 8.70 -5.36 -24.16
N GLN A 293 7.96 -6.25 -23.52
CA GLN A 293 6.84 -5.88 -22.67
C GLN A 293 7.33 -5.14 -21.44
N MET A 294 6.88 -3.89 -21.23
CA MET A 294 7.11 -3.18 -19.97
C MET A 294 6.40 -3.90 -18.83
N LEU A 295 7.04 -3.95 -17.68
CA LEU A 295 6.53 -4.62 -16.48
C LEU A 295 6.52 -3.62 -15.33
N ALA A 296 5.43 -3.61 -14.56
CA ALA A 296 5.34 -2.84 -13.32
C ALA A 296 5.56 -3.74 -12.11
N PHE A 297 6.02 -3.16 -11.02
CA PHE A 297 5.84 -3.78 -9.73
C PHE A 297 4.36 -3.83 -9.37
N ALA A 298 3.96 -4.87 -8.68
CA ALA A 298 2.62 -5.03 -8.15
C ALA A 298 2.69 -5.33 -6.66
N GLY A 299 1.74 -4.80 -5.93
CA GLY A 299 1.65 -4.99 -4.49
C GLY A 299 0.36 -4.38 -3.95
N SER A 300 0.41 -3.93 -2.71
CA SER A 300 -0.73 -3.30 -2.05
C SER A 300 -0.32 -2.02 -1.32
N LYS A 301 -1.31 -1.18 -1.05
CA LYS A 301 -1.26 -0.23 0.05
C LYS A 301 -2.01 -0.84 1.21
N ALA A 302 -1.50 -0.64 2.40
CA ALA A 302 -1.99 -1.30 3.59
C ALA A 302 -2.05 -0.35 4.79
N ILE A 303 -2.77 -0.77 5.80
CA ILE A 303 -2.98 -0.05 7.05
C ILE A 303 -2.11 -0.69 8.11
N ALA A 304 -1.27 0.11 8.73
CA ALA A 304 -0.33 -0.25 9.78
C ALA A 304 -0.85 0.15 11.16
N VAL A 305 -0.41 -0.58 12.16
CA VAL A 305 -0.54 -0.20 13.57
C VAL A 305 0.85 0.14 14.12
N ASN A 306 0.96 1.27 14.78
CA ASN A 306 2.19 1.69 15.43
C ASN A 306 2.41 0.87 16.72
N PRO A 307 3.57 0.23 16.93
CA PRO A 307 3.83 -0.53 18.15
C PRO A 307 3.84 0.35 19.42
N ASN A 308 4.04 1.66 19.29
CA ASN A 308 4.02 2.61 20.40
C ASN A 308 2.61 3.13 20.75
N CYS A 309 1.58 2.74 20.00
CA CYS A 309 0.20 3.09 20.31
C CYS A 309 -0.20 2.60 21.71
N LYS A 310 -0.73 3.50 22.53
CA LYS A 310 -1.20 3.16 23.88
C LYS A 310 -2.41 2.19 23.88
N TYR A 311 -3.25 2.31 22.87
CA TYR A 311 -4.52 1.57 22.76
C TYR A 311 -4.45 0.55 21.62
N GLN A 312 -3.52 -0.43 21.72
CA GLN A 312 -3.26 -1.42 20.68
C GLN A 312 -4.51 -2.18 20.22
N GLN A 313 -5.39 -2.55 21.15
CA GLN A 313 -6.64 -3.23 20.83
C GLN A 313 -7.52 -2.40 19.89
N VAL A 314 -7.68 -1.11 20.18
CA VAL A 314 -8.47 -0.18 19.37
C VAL A 314 -7.81 0.04 18.01
N ALA A 315 -6.48 0.28 17.99
CA ALA A 315 -5.73 0.51 16.77
C ALA A 315 -5.78 -0.71 15.81
N VAL A 316 -5.64 -1.94 16.34
CA VAL A 316 -5.74 -3.17 15.52
C VAL A 316 -7.16 -3.37 14.99
N ALA A 317 -8.19 -3.14 15.83
CA ALA A 317 -9.59 -3.23 15.40
C ALA A 317 -9.90 -2.19 14.31
N LEU A 318 -9.45 -0.94 14.48
CA LEU A 318 -9.61 0.11 13.49
C LEU A 318 -8.88 -0.22 12.18
N ALA A 319 -7.63 -0.70 12.24
CA ALA A 319 -6.89 -1.09 11.04
C ALA A 319 -7.61 -2.22 10.27
N LYS A 320 -8.13 -3.23 10.97
CA LYS A 320 -8.95 -4.29 10.38
C LYS A 320 -10.24 -3.76 9.75
N TYR A 321 -10.90 -2.80 10.41
CA TYR A 321 -12.12 -2.16 9.93
C TYR A 321 -11.87 -1.35 8.65
N LEU A 322 -10.86 -0.50 8.64
CA LEU A 322 -10.49 0.32 7.48
C LEU A 322 -10.08 -0.53 6.26
N GLY A 323 -9.52 -1.74 6.50
CA GLY A 323 -9.25 -2.72 5.46
C GLY A 323 -10.39 -3.70 5.19
N SER A 324 -11.58 -3.50 5.77
CA SER A 324 -12.74 -4.36 5.55
C SER A 324 -13.30 -4.25 4.14
N LYS A 325 -14.09 -5.26 3.73
CA LYS A 325 -14.77 -5.25 2.43
C LYS A 325 -15.62 -4.00 2.22
N ASP A 326 -16.36 -3.59 3.26
CA ASP A 326 -17.27 -2.44 3.18
C ASP A 326 -16.49 -1.11 3.12
N ALA A 327 -15.41 -0.96 3.88
CA ALA A 327 -14.53 0.20 3.81
C ALA A 327 -13.83 0.30 2.45
N GLN A 328 -13.32 -0.82 1.91
CA GLN A 328 -12.73 -0.87 0.57
C GLN A 328 -13.77 -0.57 -0.53
N LYS A 329 -15.01 -1.08 -0.40
CA LYS A 329 -16.09 -0.75 -1.32
C LYS A 329 -16.39 0.73 -1.31
N LYS A 330 -16.50 1.33 -0.13
CA LYS A 330 -16.71 2.79 0.00
C LYS A 330 -15.57 3.60 -0.58
N HIS A 331 -14.33 3.14 -0.41
CA HIS A 331 -13.13 3.77 -0.99
C HIS A 331 -13.17 3.72 -2.52
N TYR A 332 -13.51 2.54 -3.09
CA TYR A 332 -13.69 2.38 -4.53
C TYR A 332 -14.78 3.30 -5.09
N GLU A 333 -15.95 3.37 -4.44
CA GLU A 333 -17.06 4.25 -4.86
C GLU A 333 -16.68 5.74 -4.85
N LEU A 334 -15.89 6.18 -3.88
CA LEU A 334 -15.52 7.59 -3.72
C LEU A 334 -14.31 7.99 -4.56
N ARG A 335 -13.32 7.10 -4.68
CA ARG A 335 -12.00 7.37 -5.25
C ARG A 335 -11.72 6.65 -6.57
N GLY A 336 -12.43 5.56 -6.87
CA GLY A 336 -12.14 4.70 -8.01
C GLY A 336 -10.85 3.88 -7.87
N VAL A 337 -10.28 3.78 -6.65
CA VAL A 337 -9.09 2.95 -6.40
C VAL A 337 -9.45 1.48 -6.30
N ILE A 338 -8.65 0.62 -6.95
CA ILE A 338 -8.96 -0.81 -7.05
C ILE A 338 -8.77 -1.49 -5.68
N PRO A 339 -9.79 -2.20 -5.16
CA PRO A 339 -9.70 -2.89 -3.89
C PRO A 339 -8.76 -4.10 -3.94
N CYS A 340 -8.34 -4.61 -2.76
CA CYS A 340 -7.61 -5.87 -2.62
C CYS A 340 -8.50 -7.05 -2.27
N ASN A 341 -9.67 -6.81 -1.66
CA ASN A 341 -10.55 -7.85 -1.17
C ASN A 341 -11.05 -8.72 -2.32
N THR A 342 -10.78 -10.04 -2.25
CA THR A 342 -11.08 -11.01 -3.32
C THR A 342 -12.56 -11.15 -3.62
N GLU A 343 -13.43 -11.02 -2.61
CA GLU A 343 -14.87 -11.07 -2.83
C GLU A 343 -15.36 -9.80 -3.53
N LEU A 344 -14.79 -8.63 -3.20
CA LEU A 344 -15.16 -7.37 -3.84
C LEU A 344 -14.66 -7.33 -5.29
N LEU A 345 -13.44 -7.79 -5.55
CA LEU A 345 -12.90 -7.96 -6.92
C LEU A 345 -13.75 -8.92 -7.76
N ALA A 346 -14.43 -9.89 -7.13
CA ALA A 346 -15.30 -10.85 -7.82
C ALA A 346 -16.68 -10.28 -8.17
N THR A 347 -17.05 -9.09 -7.71
CA THR A 347 -18.35 -8.46 -8.05
C THR A 347 -18.41 -8.02 -9.50
N ASP A 348 -19.61 -8.02 -10.09
CA ASP A 348 -19.81 -7.57 -11.47
C ASP A 348 -19.47 -6.09 -11.67
N GLU A 349 -19.64 -5.29 -10.63
CA GLU A 349 -19.31 -3.86 -10.63
C GLU A 349 -17.83 -3.63 -10.84
N VAL A 350 -17.00 -4.26 -10.03
CA VAL A 350 -15.55 -4.11 -10.09
C VAL A 350 -14.96 -4.81 -11.31
N LYS A 351 -15.41 -6.03 -11.66
CA LYS A 351 -14.94 -6.76 -12.86
C LYS A 351 -15.17 -6.05 -14.19
N LYS A 352 -16.19 -5.20 -14.28
CA LYS A 352 -16.51 -4.44 -15.48
C LYS A 352 -15.79 -3.10 -15.55
N ASP A 353 -15.09 -2.74 -14.47
CA ASP A 353 -14.30 -1.51 -14.47
C ASP A 353 -13.10 -1.65 -15.42
N ALA A 354 -12.87 -0.61 -16.20
CA ALA A 354 -11.79 -0.56 -17.19
C ALA A 354 -10.38 -0.61 -16.56
N LEU A 355 -10.29 -0.47 -15.21
CA LEU A 355 -9.04 -0.54 -14.46
C LEU A 355 -8.73 -1.96 -13.95
N VAL A 356 -9.68 -2.88 -13.95
CA VAL A 356 -9.53 -4.27 -13.52
C VAL A 356 -9.37 -5.20 -14.70
#